data_3c508906c87a56b2a146aabe89844fff
#
_entry.id   3c508906c87a56b2a146aabe89844fff
#
_cell.length_a   1.000
_cell.length_b   1.000
_cell.length_c   1.000
_cell.angle_alpha   90.00
_cell.angle_beta   90.00
_cell.angle_gamma   90.00
#
_symmetry.space_group_name_H-M   'P 1'
#
loop_
_entity.id
_entity.type
_entity.pdbx_description
1 polymer ?
#
loop_
_entity_poly.entity_id
_entity_poly.type
_entity_poly.pdbx_seq_one_letter_code
_entity_poly.pdbx_strand_id
1 'polypeptide(L)'
;MSIRFHIFGLLSAIASCSVLVQVQPAATQTKTPLQAEPKDAPLPPLPANCKPLPLVGGDGSAVTKTASVPGLRVPLPGPIPSVGVRNNWNTDWFVPSGQAFKTYRVVFMPHSDAEYSVNMTLKYPDESLDQFYRERGRQFPANKVVVTNTSPRTDLQPFQVNTNIGGLQSVGARYTVAVAGCL
;
A
#
# COMPACT_ATOMS: atom_id res chain seq x y z
N MET A 1 51.26 15.77 68.08
CA MET A 1 50.22 15.51 67.06
C MET A 1 50.55 14.16 66.46
N SER A 2 49.98 13.09 67.08
CA SER A 2 50.37 11.68 66.78
C SER A 2 49.35 11.04 65.86
N ILE A 3 49.76 10.58 64.69
CA ILE A 3 48.99 9.86 63.74
C ILE A 3 49.18 8.35 63.98
N ARG A 4 48.11 7.67 64.37
CA ARG A 4 48.09 6.22 64.53
C ARG A 4 47.63 5.56 63.19
N PHE A 5 48.54 4.73 62.65
CA PHE A 5 48.20 3.83 61.53
C PHE A 5 47.54 2.56 62.06
N HIS A 6 46.36 2.22 61.57
CA HIS A 6 45.76 0.91 61.82
C HIS A 6 45.90 0.10 60.53
N ILE A 7 46.60 -1.00 60.62
CA ILE A 7 46.73 -2.00 59.57
C ILE A 7 45.57 -2.99 59.75
N PHE A 8 44.67 -3.04 58.81
CA PHE A 8 43.61 -4.07 58.68
C PHE A 8 44.04 -5.11 57.65
N GLY A 9 44.17 -6.37 58.11
CA GLY A 9 44.50 -7.51 57.27
C GLY A 9 43.32 -7.94 56.43
N LEU A 10 43.57 -8.14 55.15
CA LEU A 10 42.62 -8.73 54.20
C LEU A 10 42.75 -10.26 54.24
N LEU A 11 41.70 -10.95 54.69
CA LEU A 11 41.54 -12.39 54.49
C LEU A 11 40.88 -12.55 53.06
N SER A 12 41.62 -13.20 52.16
CA SER A 12 41.13 -13.62 50.85
C SER A 12 40.32 -14.91 51.00
N ALA A 13 39.02 -14.83 50.81
CA ALA A 13 38.17 -16.01 50.65
C ALA A 13 38.06 -16.33 49.15
N ILE A 14 38.64 -17.46 48.74
CA ILE A 14 38.52 -18.00 47.39
C ILE A 14 37.16 -18.71 47.29
N ALA A 15 36.18 -18.11 46.68
CA ALA A 15 34.91 -18.75 46.36
C ALA A 15 35.04 -19.49 45.02
N SER A 16 35.06 -20.82 45.06
CA SER A 16 35.00 -21.69 43.89
C SER A 16 33.59 -21.65 43.29
N CYS A 17 33.43 -20.96 42.16
CA CYS A 17 32.18 -20.89 41.40
C CYS A 17 32.08 -22.10 40.47
N SER A 18 31.33 -23.15 40.88
CA SER A 18 31.00 -24.30 40.04
C SER A 18 29.91 -23.89 39.06
N VAL A 19 30.28 -23.71 37.79
CA VAL A 19 29.33 -23.43 36.70
C VAL A 19 28.63 -24.74 36.33
N LEU A 20 27.40 -24.91 36.78
CA LEU A 20 26.48 -25.95 36.28
C LEU A 20 25.98 -25.53 34.91
N VAL A 21 26.49 -26.15 33.85
CA VAL A 21 25.96 -26.02 32.49
C VAL A 21 24.63 -26.76 32.44
N GLN A 22 23.54 -26.05 32.55
CA GLN A 22 22.21 -26.58 32.27
C GLN A 22 22.02 -26.69 30.73
N VAL A 23 22.03 -27.92 30.23
CA VAL A 23 21.61 -28.23 28.85
C VAL A 23 20.09 -28.11 28.80
N GLN A 24 19.59 -27.00 28.29
CA GLN A 24 18.17 -26.87 28.00
C GLN A 24 17.81 -27.74 26.79
N PRO A 25 16.76 -28.59 26.87
CA PRO A 25 16.25 -29.29 25.70
C PRO A 25 15.76 -28.28 24.67
N ALA A 26 16.17 -28.46 23.41
CA ALA A 26 15.73 -27.66 22.30
C ALA A 26 14.18 -27.68 22.21
N ALA A 27 13.58 -26.56 22.46
CA ALA A 27 12.14 -26.41 22.26
C ALA A 27 11.80 -26.67 20.78
N THR A 28 11.08 -27.74 20.54
CA THR A 28 10.52 -28.06 19.22
C THR A 28 9.58 -26.92 18.84
N GLN A 29 10.01 -26.06 17.93
CA GLN A 29 9.14 -25.01 17.36
C GLN A 29 8.02 -25.70 16.59
N THR A 30 6.86 -25.80 17.22
CA THR A 30 5.62 -26.17 16.55
C THR A 30 5.36 -25.07 15.51
N LYS A 31 5.51 -25.41 14.21
CA LYS A 31 5.09 -24.52 13.13
C LYS A 31 3.63 -24.17 13.36
N THR A 32 3.36 -22.95 13.80
CA THR A 32 2.00 -22.38 13.80
C THR A 32 1.46 -22.52 12.37
N PRO A 33 0.27 -23.12 12.17
CA PRO A 33 -0.33 -23.20 10.86
C PRO A 33 -0.42 -21.78 10.29
N LEU A 34 0.03 -21.60 9.04
CA LEU A 34 -0.15 -20.35 8.31
C LEU A 34 -1.63 -19.98 8.42
N GLN A 35 -1.93 -18.92 9.17
CA GLN A 35 -3.29 -18.40 9.22
C GLN A 35 -3.70 -18.11 7.79
N ALA A 36 -4.80 -18.74 7.33
CA ALA A 36 -5.38 -18.45 6.03
C ALA A 36 -5.57 -16.95 5.93
N GLU A 37 -4.99 -16.32 4.90
CA GLU A 37 -5.21 -14.89 4.64
C GLU A 37 -6.72 -14.61 4.67
N PRO A 38 -7.15 -13.52 5.34
CA PRO A 38 -8.55 -13.15 5.34
C PRO A 38 -9.02 -13.05 3.89
N LYS A 39 -10.02 -13.84 3.52
CA LYS A 39 -10.61 -13.78 2.19
C LYS A 39 -11.16 -12.36 2.00
N ASP A 40 -10.58 -11.63 1.06
CA ASP A 40 -11.01 -10.28 0.74
C ASP A 40 -12.52 -10.23 0.49
N ALA A 41 -13.19 -9.23 1.05
CA ALA A 41 -14.60 -9.01 0.78
C ALA A 41 -14.80 -8.79 -0.74
N PRO A 42 -15.86 -9.35 -1.34
CA PRO A 42 -16.11 -9.16 -2.77
C PRO A 42 -16.46 -7.70 -3.06
N LEU A 43 -16.03 -7.21 -4.22
CA LEU A 43 -16.47 -5.91 -4.72
C LEU A 43 -18.00 -5.91 -4.93
N PRO A 44 -18.67 -4.76 -4.78
CA PRO A 44 -20.08 -4.65 -5.06
C PRO A 44 -20.37 -5.01 -6.53
N PRO A 45 -21.56 -5.59 -6.81
CA PRO A 45 -21.92 -5.94 -8.17
C PRO A 45 -21.93 -4.71 -9.07
N LEU A 46 -21.53 -4.93 -10.31
CA LEU A 46 -21.53 -3.89 -11.32
C LEU A 46 -22.97 -3.65 -11.83
N PRO A 47 -23.43 -2.38 -11.97
CA PRO A 47 -24.72 -2.08 -12.59
C PRO A 47 -24.81 -2.63 -14.02
N ALA A 48 -26.00 -3.06 -14.45
CA ALA A 48 -26.19 -3.73 -15.74
C ALA A 48 -25.81 -2.86 -16.96
N ASN A 49 -25.90 -1.54 -16.83
CA ASN A 49 -25.49 -0.58 -17.87
C ASN A 49 -24.01 -0.24 -17.85
N CYS A 50 -23.21 -0.86 -16.96
CA CYS A 50 -21.79 -0.59 -16.86
C CYS A 50 -20.98 -1.79 -17.37
N LYS A 51 -19.86 -1.50 -18.03
CA LYS A 51 -18.88 -2.48 -18.49
C LYS A 51 -17.56 -2.28 -17.78
N PRO A 52 -16.93 -3.35 -17.26
CA PRO A 52 -15.63 -3.24 -16.63
C PRO A 52 -14.58 -2.79 -17.65
N LEU A 53 -13.68 -1.91 -17.23
CA LEU A 53 -12.58 -1.45 -18.07
C LEU A 53 -11.34 -2.32 -17.84
N PRO A 54 -10.60 -2.68 -18.90
CA PRO A 54 -9.38 -3.47 -18.77
C PRO A 54 -8.23 -2.66 -18.17
N LEU A 55 -7.40 -3.34 -17.36
CA LEU A 55 -6.17 -2.79 -16.83
C LEU A 55 -5.13 -2.54 -17.93
N VAL A 56 -4.39 -1.46 -17.81
CA VAL A 56 -3.21 -1.23 -18.65
C VAL A 56 -2.03 -2.00 -18.09
N GLY A 57 -1.48 -2.92 -18.89
CA GLY A 57 -0.33 -3.73 -18.48
C GLY A 57 -0.63 -4.81 -17.45
N GLY A 58 -1.87 -5.23 -17.34
CA GLY A 58 -2.32 -6.31 -16.46
C GLY A 58 -3.55 -7.02 -17.00
N ASP A 59 -3.98 -8.07 -16.33
CA ASP A 59 -5.16 -8.86 -16.67
C ASP A 59 -6.39 -8.42 -15.84
N GLY A 60 -7.56 -8.51 -16.46
CA GLY A 60 -8.84 -8.21 -15.81
C GLY A 60 -9.16 -6.72 -15.71
N SER A 61 -10.07 -6.38 -14.79
CA SER A 61 -10.61 -5.03 -14.59
C SER A 61 -10.51 -4.53 -13.15
N ALA A 62 -10.10 -5.38 -12.24
CA ALA A 62 -9.87 -5.06 -10.83
C ALA A 62 -8.46 -5.46 -10.45
N VAL A 63 -7.85 -4.68 -9.58
CA VAL A 63 -6.52 -4.98 -9.03
C VAL A 63 -6.52 -4.85 -7.53
N THR A 64 -5.92 -5.86 -6.88
CA THR A 64 -5.62 -5.80 -5.44
C THR A 64 -4.13 -5.52 -5.27
N LYS A 65 -3.81 -4.52 -4.45
CA LYS A 65 -2.43 -4.10 -4.18
C LYS A 65 -2.20 -3.95 -2.68
N THR A 66 -0.95 -4.16 -2.28
CA THR A 66 -0.41 -3.67 -1.01
C THR A 66 0.36 -2.39 -1.29
N ALA A 67 -0.01 -1.28 -0.63
CA ALA A 67 0.63 0.01 -0.87
C ALA A 67 2.12 -0.06 -0.51
N SER A 68 2.98 0.23 -1.49
CA SER A 68 4.43 0.26 -1.29
C SER A 68 4.88 1.53 -0.58
N VAL A 69 6.14 1.55 -0.16
CA VAL A 69 6.81 2.78 0.25
C VAL A 69 6.76 3.84 -0.87
N PRO A 70 6.82 5.14 -0.52
CA PRO A 70 6.94 6.21 -1.50
C PRO A 70 8.12 5.98 -2.43
N GLY A 71 7.98 6.40 -3.68
CA GLY A 71 9.11 6.38 -4.61
C GLY A 71 10.22 7.31 -4.13
N LEU A 72 11.44 6.81 -4.09
CA LEU A 72 12.63 7.57 -3.73
C LEU A 72 13.59 7.57 -4.93
N ARG A 73 14.08 8.74 -5.30
CA ARG A 73 15.20 8.88 -6.25
C ARG A 73 16.42 9.37 -5.50
N VAL A 74 17.49 8.59 -5.53
CA VAL A 74 18.78 8.98 -4.95
C VAL A 74 19.66 9.45 -6.09
N PRO A 75 20.04 10.73 -6.16
CA PRO A 75 21.03 11.21 -7.13
C PRO A 75 22.38 10.59 -6.78
N LEU A 76 23.03 9.99 -7.78
CA LEU A 76 24.40 9.49 -7.62
C LEU A 76 25.38 10.56 -8.10
N PRO A 77 26.56 10.71 -7.47
CA PRO A 77 27.59 11.64 -7.92
C PRO A 77 28.18 11.17 -9.26
N GLY A 78 28.39 12.10 -10.20
CA GLY A 78 28.95 11.84 -11.52
C GLY A 78 27.91 11.57 -12.61
N PRO A 79 28.31 11.06 -13.80
CA PRO A 79 27.44 10.85 -14.95
C PRO A 79 26.54 9.61 -14.82
N ILE A 80 26.40 9.05 -13.63
CA ILE A 80 25.59 7.85 -13.38
C ILE A 80 24.12 8.22 -13.23
N PRO A 81 23.18 7.51 -13.92
CA PRO A 81 21.76 7.76 -13.75
C PRO A 81 21.32 7.57 -12.30
N SER A 82 20.44 8.45 -11.81
CA SER A 82 19.85 8.31 -10.47
C SER A 82 19.18 6.95 -10.31
N VAL A 83 19.48 6.24 -9.21
CA VAL A 83 18.81 5.01 -8.84
C VAL A 83 17.56 5.35 -8.02
N GLY A 84 16.43 4.74 -8.36
CA GLY A 84 15.19 5.02 -7.65
C GLY A 84 14.29 3.80 -7.50
N VAL A 85 13.61 3.72 -6.36
CA VAL A 85 12.50 2.81 -6.15
C VAL A 85 11.23 3.52 -6.60
N ARG A 86 10.46 2.90 -7.48
CA ARG A 86 9.13 3.40 -7.86
C ARG A 86 8.09 2.85 -6.90
N ASN A 87 7.14 3.70 -6.49
CA ASN A 87 5.97 3.20 -5.79
C ASN A 87 5.03 2.48 -6.75
N ASN A 88 4.10 1.67 -6.21
CA ASN A 88 3.08 0.94 -6.97
C ASN A 88 1.70 1.63 -6.91
N TRP A 89 1.63 2.90 -6.53
CA TRP A 89 0.40 3.60 -6.22
C TRP A 89 -0.46 3.88 -7.45
N ASN A 90 0.17 4.04 -8.61
CA ASN A 90 -0.54 4.27 -9.88
C ASN A 90 -1.17 2.99 -10.42
N THR A 91 -2.38 3.13 -10.95
CA THR A 91 -3.08 2.12 -11.73
C THR A 91 -3.86 2.82 -12.83
N ASP A 92 -3.79 2.27 -14.02
CA ASP A 92 -4.42 2.81 -15.21
C ASP A 92 -5.38 1.78 -15.82
N TRP A 93 -6.53 2.24 -16.29
CA TRP A 93 -7.51 1.48 -17.04
C TRP A 93 -7.69 2.08 -18.42
N PHE A 94 -7.63 1.23 -19.41
CA PHE A 94 -7.85 1.63 -20.81
C PHE A 94 -9.34 1.81 -21.09
N VAL A 95 -9.69 2.90 -21.76
CA VAL A 95 -11.05 3.15 -22.26
C VAL A 95 -11.09 2.71 -23.72
N PRO A 96 -11.88 1.67 -24.09
CA PRO A 96 -11.95 1.20 -25.46
C PRO A 96 -12.46 2.28 -26.42
N SER A 97 -11.78 2.46 -27.53
CA SER A 97 -12.23 3.31 -28.61
C SER A 97 -13.53 2.78 -29.22
N GLY A 98 -14.44 3.68 -29.61
CA GLY A 98 -15.72 3.33 -30.19
C GLY A 98 -16.86 3.09 -29.19
N GLN A 99 -16.62 3.24 -27.90
CA GLN A 99 -17.65 3.27 -26.86
C GLN A 99 -17.70 4.64 -26.20
N ALA A 100 -18.82 5.34 -26.36
CA ALA A 100 -19.08 6.60 -25.67
C ALA A 100 -19.75 6.30 -24.31
N PHE A 101 -18.97 6.25 -23.25
CA PHE A 101 -19.50 6.12 -21.90
C PHE A 101 -20.02 7.48 -21.40
N LYS A 102 -21.18 7.48 -20.75
CA LYS A 102 -21.75 8.67 -20.11
C LYS A 102 -21.16 8.93 -18.74
N THR A 103 -20.71 7.86 -18.07
CA THR A 103 -20.18 7.95 -16.71
C THR A 103 -19.08 6.92 -16.52
N TYR A 104 -18.06 7.28 -15.75
CA TYR A 104 -17.03 6.38 -15.25
C TYR A 104 -17.27 6.15 -13.76
N ARG A 105 -17.26 4.89 -13.37
CA ARG A 105 -17.46 4.44 -11.99
C ARG A 105 -16.16 3.83 -11.48
N VAL A 106 -15.63 4.38 -10.39
CA VAL A 106 -14.49 3.82 -9.67
C VAL A 106 -14.96 3.27 -8.34
N VAL A 107 -14.55 2.05 -8.05
CA VAL A 107 -14.79 1.37 -6.77
C VAL A 107 -13.46 1.18 -6.08
N PHE A 108 -13.28 1.76 -4.91
CA PHE A 108 -12.12 1.59 -4.04
C PHE A 108 -12.55 0.92 -2.75
N MET A 109 -11.87 -0.16 -2.38
CA MET A 109 -12.13 -0.92 -1.17
C MET A 109 -10.83 -1.20 -0.42
N PRO A 110 -10.57 -0.52 0.70
CA PRO A 110 -9.48 -0.86 1.60
C PRO A 110 -9.78 -2.20 2.31
N HIS A 111 -8.77 -3.06 2.48
CA HIS A 111 -8.88 -4.31 3.24
C HIS A 111 -8.33 -4.20 4.66
N SER A 112 -7.71 -3.07 4.98
CA SER A 112 -7.22 -2.73 6.31
C SER A 112 -7.52 -1.27 6.63
N ASP A 113 -7.71 -0.96 7.90
CA ASP A 113 -7.83 0.42 8.36
C ASP A 113 -6.53 1.14 8.10
N ALA A 114 -6.57 2.18 7.27
CA ALA A 114 -5.39 2.99 6.98
C ALA A 114 -5.77 4.39 6.49
N GLU A 115 -4.78 5.28 6.57
CA GLU A 115 -4.87 6.62 6.04
C GLU A 115 -4.28 6.65 4.63
N TYR A 116 -5.14 6.88 3.64
CA TYR A 116 -4.74 6.93 2.22
C TYR A 116 -4.80 8.34 1.66
N SER A 117 -3.89 8.62 0.74
CA SER A 117 -4.04 9.68 -0.25
C SER A 117 -4.56 9.04 -1.54
N VAL A 118 -5.69 9.53 -2.02
CA VAL A 118 -6.37 9.01 -3.21
C VAL A 118 -6.54 10.12 -4.22
N ASN A 119 -6.10 9.89 -5.44
CA ASN A 119 -6.32 10.79 -6.57
C ASN A 119 -6.85 9.99 -7.75
N MET A 120 -7.92 10.47 -8.40
CA MET A 120 -8.53 9.83 -9.56
C MET A 120 -8.68 10.86 -10.68
N THR A 121 -8.28 10.46 -11.90
CA THR A 121 -8.15 11.37 -13.03
C THR A 121 -8.61 10.70 -14.32
N LEU A 122 -9.34 11.42 -15.15
CA LEU A 122 -9.57 11.09 -16.56
C LEU A 122 -8.44 11.69 -17.40
N LYS A 123 -7.86 10.89 -18.30
CA LYS A 123 -6.82 11.33 -19.25
C LYS A 123 -7.38 11.37 -20.66
N TYR A 124 -7.16 12.48 -21.33
CA TYR A 124 -7.71 12.73 -22.67
C TYR A 124 -6.62 12.73 -23.76
N PRO A 125 -7.00 12.46 -25.03
CA PRO A 125 -6.05 12.42 -26.15
C PRO A 125 -5.32 13.74 -26.42
N ASP A 126 -5.89 14.87 -25.98
CA ASP A 126 -5.26 16.20 -26.04
C ASP A 126 -4.26 16.48 -24.91
N GLU A 127 -3.81 15.42 -24.21
CA GLU A 127 -2.91 15.46 -23.06
C GLU A 127 -3.50 16.18 -21.82
N SER A 128 -4.74 16.62 -21.88
CA SER A 128 -5.41 17.22 -20.73
C SER A 128 -5.88 16.17 -19.72
N LEU A 129 -6.09 16.62 -18.48
CA LEU A 129 -6.44 15.78 -17.34
C LEU A 129 -7.63 16.40 -16.60
N ASP A 130 -8.64 15.59 -16.26
CA ASP A 130 -9.71 15.98 -15.37
C ASP A 130 -9.61 15.20 -14.06
N GLN A 131 -9.19 15.87 -12.99
CA GLN A 131 -9.19 15.31 -11.66
C GLN A 131 -10.59 15.36 -11.07
N PHE A 132 -11.22 14.22 -10.81
CA PHE A 132 -12.59 14.15 -10.33
C PHE A 132 -12.72 13.69 -8.88
N TYR A 133 -11.65 13.16 -8.30
CA TYR A 133 -11.62 12.78 -6.88
C TYR A 133 -10.23 13.03 -6.31
N ARG A 134 -10.19 13.63 -5.11
CA ARG A 134 -8.94 13.85 -4.40
C ARG A 134 -9.17 13.86 -2.89
N GLU A 135 -8.45 12.98 -2.21
CA GLU A 135 -8.33 12.97 -0.75
C GLU A 135 -6.84 12.92 -0.38
N ARG A 136 -6.48 13.57 0.68
CA ARG A 136 -5.11 13.57 1.18
C ARG A 136 -5.10 13.14 2.63
N GLY A 137 -4.43 12.02 2.91
CA GLY A 137 -4.27 11.56 4.28
C GLY A 137 -5.62 11.33 4.99
N ARG A 138 -6.60 10.74 4.29
CA ARG A 138 -7.91 10.44 4.86
C ARG A 138 -7.95 9.02 5.39
N GLN A 139 -8.52 8.84 6.58
CA GLN A 139 -8.79 7.53 7.16
C GLN A 139 -9.89 6.82 6.40
N PHE A 140 -9.60 5.60 5.92
CA PHE A 140 -10.57 4.71 5.30
C PHE A 140 -10.66 3.41 6.11
N PRO A 141 -11.87 3.10 6.64
CA PRO A 141 -12.07 1.85 7.38
C PRO A 141 -12.00 0.62 6.48
N ALA A 142 -11.49 -0.48 7.02
CA ALA A 142 -11.43 -1.77 6.33
C ALA A 142 -12.80 -2.22 5.81
N ASN A 143 -12.80 -2.77 4.60
CA ASN A 143 -13.98 -3.30 3.91
C ASN A 143 -15.13 -2.28 3.67
N LYS A 144 -14.88 -0.99 3.91
CA LYS A 144 -15.82 0.06 3.57
C LYS A 144 -15.60 0.53 2.14
N VAL A 145 -16.51 0.14 1.27
CA VAL A 145 -16.45 0.49 -0.15
C VAL A 145 -16.68 1.98 -0.36
N VAL A 146 -15.81 2.60 -1.16
CA VAL A 146 -15.97 3.97 -1.67
C VAL A 146 -16.28 3.87 -3.16
N VAL A 147 -17.37 4.46 -3.57
CA VAL A 147 -17.79 4.53 -4.97
C VAL A 147 -17.77 5.98 -5.41
N THR A 148 -17.05 6.25 -6.48
CA THR A 148 -17.01 7.58 -7.10
C THR A 148 -17.45 7.47 -8.56
N ASN A 149 -18.33 8.36 -8.98
CA ASN A 149 -18.76 8.46 -10.37
C ASN A 149 -18.35 9.82 -10.93
N THR A 150 -18.00 9.83 -12.22
CA THR A 150 -17.70 11.06 -12.96
C THR A 150 -18.18 10.94 -14.39
N SER A 151 -18.56 12.06 -15.01
CA SER A 151 -18.87 12.12 -16.45
C SER A 151 -17.65 12.63 -17.20
N PRO A 152 -17.39 12.14 -18.44
CA PRO A 152 -16.41 12.75 -19.31
C PRO A 152 -16.88 14.12 -19.81
N ARG A 153 -16.02 14.83 -20.51
CA ARG A 153 -16.40 16.01 -21.29
C ARG A 153 -17.42 15.64 -22.35
N THR A 154 -18.26 16.61 -22.74
CA THR A 154 -19.33 16.36 -23.69
C THR A 154 -18.83 16.05 -25.09
N ASP A 155 -17.70 16.61 -25.46
CA ASP A 155 -17.10 16.59 -26.80
C ASP A 155 -15.90 15.65 -26.93
N LEU A 156 -15.40 15.11 -25.82
CA LEU A 156 -14.17 14.31 -25.78
C LEU A 156 -14.25 13.16 -24.80
N GLN A 157 -14.03 11.94 -25.28
CA GLN A 157 -13.92 10.77 -24.43
C GLN A 157 -12.47 10.61 -23.92
N PRO A 158 -12.28 10.28 -22.66
CA PRO A 158 -10.95 9.93 -22.16
C PRO A 158 -10.48 8.61 -22.79
N PHE A 159 -9.18 8.46 -22.98
CA PHE A 159 -8.60 7.20 -23.40
C PHE A 159 -8.18 6.32 -22.19
N GLN A 160 -8.13 6.92 -21.00
CA GLN A 160 -7.65 6.24 -19.81
C GLN A 160 -8.25 6.84 -18.53
N VAL A 161 -8.58 5.97 -17.59
CA VAL A 161 -8.87 6.33 -16.19
C VAL A 161 -7.67 5.98 -15.34
N ASN A 162 -7.17 6.94 -14.58
CA ASN A 162 -6.05 6.75 -13.66
C ASN A 162 -6.50 6.83 -12.22
N THR A 163 -5.96 5.97 -11.37
CA THR A 163 -6.01 6.12 -9.92
C THR A 163 -4.61 6.11 -9.35
N ASN A 164 -4.36 7.01 -8.41
CA ASN A 164 -3.15 7.02 -7.60
C ASN A 164 -3.57 6.88 -6.13
N ILE A 165 -3.32 5.70 -5.54
CA ILE A 165 -3.77 5.33 -4.20
C ILE A 165 -2.57 4.86 -3.39
N GLY A 166 -2.27 5.58 -2.31
CA GLY A 166 -1.12 5.32 -1.45
C GLY A 166 -0.96 6.38 -0.38
N GLY A 167 0.27 6.59 0.07
CA GLY A 167 0.62 7.54 1.13
C GLY A 167 1.58 6.92 2.14
N LEU A 168 2.24 7.75 2.95
CA LEU A 168 3.17 7.26 3.98
C LEU A 168 2.46 6.37 5.02
N GLN A 169 1.26 6.75 5.41
CA GLN A 169 0.48 6.06 6.45
C GLN A 169 -0.27 4.82 5.92
N SER A 170 -0.30 4.62 4.59
CA SER A 170 -0.89 3.42 3.98
C SER A 170 0.14 2.36 3.61
N VAL A 171 1.42 2.56 3.88
CA VAL A 171 2.47 1.57 3.55
C VAL A 171 2.15 0.23 4.22
N GLY A 172 2.13 -0.84 3.42
CA GLY A 172 1.73 -2.18 3.87
C GLY A 172 0.21 -2.42 3.92
N ALA A 173 -0.60 -1.38 3.78
CA ALA A 173 -2.05 -1.53 3.74
C ALA A 173 -2.52 -2.08 2.39
N ARG A 174 -3.48 -3.01 2.43
CA ARG A 174 -4.00 -3.70 1.24
C ARG A 174 -5.33 -3.09 0.82
N TYR A 175 -5.54 -2.97 -0.49
CA TYR A 175 -6.77 -2.45 -1.07
C TYR A 175 -7.06 -3.08 -2.43
N THR A 176 -8.33 -3.04 -2.83
CA THR A 176 -8.77 -3.38 -4.19
C THR A 176 -9.38 -2.15 -4.85
N VAL A 177 -9.10 -1.96 -6.13
CA VAL A 177 -9.71 -0.91 -6.94
C VAL A 177 -10.13 -1.48 -8.29
N ALA A 178 -11.29 -1.04 -8.78
CA ALA A 178 -11.85 -1.42 -10.07
C ALA A 178 -12.51 -0.22 -10.75
N VAL A 179 -12.52 -0.22 -12.08
CA VAL A 179 -13.11 0.85 -12.88
C VAL A 179 -14.05 0.26 -13.93
N ALA A 180 -15.16 0.94 -14.16
CA ALA A 180 -16.13 0.63 -15.20
C ALA A 180 -16.59 1.89 -15.94
N GLY A 181 -16.92 1.73 -17.20
CA GLY A 181 -17.64 2.72 -18.00
C GLY A 181 -19.13 2.36 -18.10
N CYS A 182 -20.02 3.33 -17.89
CA CYS A 182 -21.47 3.16 -17.91
C CYS A 182 -22.11 3.92 -19.08
N LEU A 183 -23.08 3.29 -19.77
CA LEU A 183 -23.79 3.80 -20.95
C LEU A 183 -25.00 4.66 -20.58
#